data_5320fcfc85b671441492c395c7dd607d
#
_entry.id   5320fcfc85b671441492c395c7dd607d
#
_cell.length_a   1.000
_cell.length_b   1.000
_cell.length_c   1.000
_cell.angle_alpha   90.00
_cell.angle_beta   90.00
_cell.angle_gamma   90.00
#
_symmetry.space_group_name_H-M   'P 1'
#
loop_
_entity.id
_entity.type
_entity.pdbx_description
1 polymer ?
#
loop_
_entity_poly.entity_id
_entity_poly.type
_entity_poly.pdbx_seq_one_letter_code
_entity_poly.pdbx_strand_id
1 'polypeptide(L)'
;GTGCFLLMNTGEKPVFSENGLVTTIAWGLDGKVNYALEGSIFVAGAAIQWLRDEMRLIDSAEDSEYMAKKVKDTNGCYVVPAFTGLGAPHWDQYARGTIVGITRGVNKYHIIRATLDSLAYQVNDVLQSMRADSGIQLASLKVDGGASANDFLMQTQADIINAPVNRPRCVETT
;
A
#
# COMPACT_ATOMS: atom_id res chain seq x y z
N GLY A 1 -7.40 8.98 -0.60
CA GLY A 1 -7.00 8.96 -2.00
C GLY A 1 -7.32 7.67 -2.71
N THR A 2 -7.18 7.67 -4.02
CA THR A 2 -7.48 6.52 -4.88
C THR A 2 -6.38 5.46 -4.80
N GLY A 3 -5.13 5.89 -5.04
CA GLY A 3 -3.94 5.07 -4.95
C GLY A 3 -3.01 5.50 -3.82
N CYS A 4 -1.80 4.99 -3.79
CA CYS A 4 -0.73 5.52 -2.94
C CYS A 4 0.60 5.53 -3.69
N PHE A 5 1.49 6.40 -3.23
CA PHE A 5 2.82 6.60 -3.79
C PHE A 5 3.85 6.41 -2.69
N LEU A 6 4.90 5.69 -3.01
CA LEU A 6 6.04 5.52 -2.13
C LEU A 6 7.23 6.28 -2.71
N LEU A 7 7.91 7.06 -1.87
CA LEU A 7 9.14 7.73 -2.25
C LEU A 7 10.25 7.37 -1.28
N MET A 8 11.37 6.95 -1.84
CA MET A 8 12.60 6.67 -1.08
C MET A 8 13.70 7.63 -1.54
N ASN A 9 14.15 8.51 -0.64
CA ASN A 9 15.28 9.38 -0.92
C ASN A 9 16.56 8.55 -1.11
N THR A 10 17.26 8.78 -2.21
CA THR A 10 18.51 8.12 -2.56
C THR A 10 19.74 9.03 -2.44
N GLY A 11 19.56 10.28 -1.99
CA GLY A 11 20.62 11.27 -1.81
C GLY A 11 20.95 12.04 -3.07
N GLU A 12 22.17 12.56 -3.15
CA GLU A 12 22.62 13.47 -4.23
C GLU A 12 22.95 12.73 -5.55
N LYS A 13 22.92 11.41 -5.57
CA LYS A 13 23.15 10.61 -6.78
C LYS A 13 21.87 9.89 -7.19
N PRO A 14 21.48 9.98 -8.47
CA PRO A 14 20.33 9.23 -8.95
C PRO A 14 20.62 7.73 -8.93
N VAL A 15 19.66 6.96 -8.46
CA VAL A 15 19.63 5.49 -8.59
C VAL A 15 18.64 5.16 -9.70
N PHE A 16 19.12 4.58 -10.79
CA PHE A 16 18.25 4.15 -11.88
C PHE A 16 17.68 2.77 -11.55
N SER A 17 16.34 2.68 -11.56
CA SER A 17 15.66 1.45 -11.19
C SER A 17 15.76 0.40 -12.30
N GLU A 18 16.08 -0.82 -11.91
CA GLU A 18 16.01 -2.04 -12.74
C GLU A 18 14.81 -2.94 -12.32
N ASN A 19 14.11 -2.56 -11.24
CA ASN A 19 13.03 -3.33 -10.64
C ASN A 19 11.65 -2.64 -10.73
N GLY A 20 11.41 -1.90 -11.84
CA GLY A 20 10.09 -1.38 -12.15
C GLY A 20 9.68 -0.12 -11.37
N LEU A 21 10.63 0.65 -10.85
CA LEU A 21 10.36 1.92 -10.18
C LEU A 21 10.70 3.11 -11.08
N VAL A 22 10.25 4.29 -10.70
CA VAL A 22 10.59 5.55 -11.36
C VAL A 22 11.70 6.24 -10.59
N THR A 23 12.75 6.68 -11.30
CA THR A 23 13.77 7.56 -10.72
C THR A 23 13.36 9.00 -10.95
N THR A 24 13.29 9.78 -9.89
CA THR A 24 12.81 11.17 -9.95
C THR A 24 13.67 12.11 -9.10
N ILE A 25 13.49 13.41 -9.29
CA ILE A 25 14.05 14.43 -8.40
C ILE A 25 13.13 14.56 -7.18
N ALA A 26 13.69 14.37 -5.98
CA ALA A 26 12.95 14.57 -4.74
C ALA A 26 12.79 16.06 -4.41
N TRP A 27 13.92 16.81 -4.37
CA TRP A 27 13.93 18.26 -4.20
C TRP A 27 15.26 18.88 -4.65
N GLY A 28 15.25 20.18 -4.89
CA GLY A 28 16.44 21.00 -5.10
C GLY A 28 16.44 22.19 -4.16
N LEU A 29 17.51 22.38 -3.40
CA LEU A 29 17.67 23.50 -2.46
C LEU A 29 19.15 23.92 -2.42
N ASP A 30 19.41 25.23 -2.46
CA ASP A 30 20.76 25.81 -2.39
C ASP A 30 21.78 25.21 -3.36
N GLY A 31 21.34 24.92 -4.58
CA GLY A 31 22.16 24.33 -5.64
C GLY A 31 22.44 22.83 -5.48
N LYS A 32 21.88 22.18 -4.45
CA LYS A 32 21.95 20.74 -4.26
C LYS A 32 20.65 20.07 -4.71
N VAL A 33 20.75 18.95 -5.40
CA VAL A 33 19.63 18.15 -5.85
C VAL A 33 19.66 16.80 -5.14
N ASN A 34 18.52 16.38 -4.60
CA ASN A 34 18.31 15.05 -4.07
C ASN A 34 17.34 14.28 -4.96
N TYR A 35 17.62 12.99 -5.11
CA TYR A 35 16.85 12.09 -5.95
C TYR A 35 16.04 11.11 -5.10
N ALA A 36 15.02 10.54 -5.72
CA ALA A 36 14.21 9.50 -5.10
C ALA A 36 13.88 8.38 -6.10
N LEU A 37 13.65 7.19 -5.55
CA LEU A 37 12.89 6.14 -6.22
C LEU A 37 11.43 6.32 -5.85
N GLU A 38 10.55 6.21 -6.85
CA GLU A 38 9.10 6.30 -6.70
C GLU A 38 8.42 5.02 -7.18
N GLY A 39 7.49 4.52 -6.37
CA GLY A 39 6.61 3.43 -6.74
C GLY A 39 5.14 3.85 -6.62
N SER A 40 4.39 3.67 -7.70
CA SER A 40 2.97 4.01 -7.79
C SER A 40 2.11 2.78 -7.63
N ILE A 41 1.25 2.74 -6.61
CA ILE A 41 0.21 1.74 -6.40
C ILE A 41 -1.13 2.35 -6.82
N PHE A 42 -1.75 1.80 -7.87
CA PHE A 42 -2.92 2.42 -8.49
C PHE A 42 -4.18 2.34 -7.63
N VAL A 43 -4.31 1.25 -6.87
CA VAL A 43 -5.50 0.99 -6.04
C VAL A 43 -5.09 0.78 -4.59
N ALA A 44 -5.36 1.76 -3.75
CA ALA A 44 -5.19 1.72 -2.30
C ALA A 44 -6.52 2.08 -1.62
N GLY A 45 -6.75 3.33 -1.26
CA GLY A 45 -8.03 3.77 -0.68
C GLY A 45 -9.25 3.44 -1.54
N ALA A 46 -9.07 3.38 -2.87
CA ALA A 46 -10.13 2.95 -3.78
C ALA A 46 -10.66 1.53 -3.50
N ALA A 47 -9.83 0.64 -2.96
CA ALA A 47 -10.28 -0.70 -2.57
C ALA A 47 -11.26 -0.64 -1.39
N ILE A 48 -11.04 0.27 -0.44
CA ILE A 48 -11.94 0.47 0.69
C ILE A 48 -13.23 1.15 0.23
N GLN A 49 -13.13 2.14 -0.66
CA GLN A 49 -14.31 2.76 -1.30
C GLN A 49 -15.14 1.71 -2.05
N TRP A 50 -14.50 0.81 -2.78
CA TRP A 50 -15.17 -0.28 -3.47
C TRP A 50 -15.91 -1.23 -2.52
N LEU A 51 -15.33 -1.57 -1.36
CA LEU A 51 -16.03 -2.35 -0.33
C LEU A 51 -17.27 -1.65 0.17
N ARG A 52 -17.27 -0.30 0.28
CA ARG A 52 -18.37 0.52 0.74
C ARG A 52 -19.42 0.72 -0.35
N ASP A 53 -19.02 1.24 -1.50
CA ASP A 53 -19.93 1.81 -2.49
C ASP A 53 -20.54 0.73 -3.41
N GLU A 54 -19.70 -0.22 -3.86
CA GLU A 54 -20.12 -1.25 -4.82
C GLU A 54 -20.48 -2.56 -4.14
N MET A 55 -19.61 -3.04 -3.23
CA MET A 55 -19.86 -4.31 -2.55
C MET A 55 -20.81 -4.18 -1.36
N ARG A 56 -20.97 -2.98 -0.81
CA ARG A 56 -21.81 -2.68 0.36
C ARG A 56 -21.55 -3.61 1.55
N LEU A 57 -20.29 -3.92 1.76
CA LEU A 57 -19.84 -4.76 2.89
C LEU A 57 -19.56 -3.96 4.15
N ILE A 58 -19.35 -2.64 4.00
CA ILE A 58 -19.13 -1.66 5.06
C ILE A 58 -19.97 -0.41 4.76
N ASP A 59 -20.34 0.34 5.79
CA ASP A 59 -21.12 1.59 5.64
C ASP A 59 -20.20 2.82 5.57
N SER A 60 -19.04 2.75 6.25
CA SER A 60 -18.02 3.79 6.24
C SER A 60 -16.61 3.17 6.09
N ALA A 61 -15.63 3.97 5.72
CA ALA A 61 -14.23 3.49 5.61
C ALA A 61 -13.68 3.01 6.96
N GLU A 62 -14.08 3.66 8.04
CA GLU A 62 -13.69 3.37 9.43
C GLU A 62 -14.16 1.96 9.86
N ASP A 63 -15.30 1.50 9.37
CA ASP A 63 -15.84 0.17 9.68
C ASP A 63 -14.90 -0.94 9.25
N SER A 64 -14.05 -0.70 8.23
CA SER A 64 -13.11 -1.69 7.72
C SER A 64 -12.14 -2.19 8.80
N GLU A 65 -11.70 -1.30 9.69
CA GLU A 65 -10.82 -1.66 10.79
C GLU A 65 -11.52 -2.59 11.79
N TYR A 66 -12.68 -2.17 12.27
CA TYR A 66 -13.45 -2.94 13.23
C TYR A 66 -13.86 -4.31 12.67
N MET A 67 -14.30 -4.34 11.41
CA MET A 67 -14.74 -5.58 10.77
C MET A 67 -13.59 -6.54 10.47
N ALA A 68 -12.42 -6.04 10.07
CA ALA A 68 -11.23 -6.88 9.88
C ALA A 68 -10.80 -7.58 11.17
N LYS A 69 -10.96 -6.93 12.31
CA LYS A 69 -10.67 -7.47 13.64
C LYS A 69 -11.66 -8.54 14.13
N LYS A 70 -12.80 -8.76 13.43
CA LYS A 70 -13.77 -9.81 13.77
C LYS A 70 -13.30 -11.22 13.46
N VAL A 71 -12.27 -11.36 12.65
CA VAL A 71 -11.68 -12.65 12.27
C VAL A 71 -10.20 -12.69 12.61
N LYS A 72 -9.70 -13.88 12.91
CA LYS A 72 -8.31 -14.07 13.33
C LYS A 72 -7.33 -13.91 12.15
N ASP A 73 -7.74 -14.37 10.97
CA ASP A 73 -6.97 -14.37 9.73
C ASP A 73 -7.92 -14.25 8.53
N THR A 74 -7.42 -14.36 7.31
CA THR A 74 -8.23 -14.29 6.09
C THR A 74 -8.87 -15.63 5.70
N ASN A 75 -8.62 -16.69 6.47
CA ASN A 75 -9.04 -18.06 6.17
C ASN A 75 -8.63 -18.52 4.75
N GLY A 76 -7.42 -18.11 4.32
CA GLY A 76 -6.88 -18.43 3.00
C GLY A 76 -7.49 -17.61 1.85
N CYS A 77 -8.32 -16.60 2.15
CA CYS A 77 -8.84 -15.68 1.15
C CYS A 77 -7.83 -14.56 0.89
N TYR A 78 -7.58 -14.24 -0.37
CA TYR A 78 -6.72 -13.14 -0.81
C TYR A 78 -7.44 -12.28 -1.83
N VAL A 79 -7.18 -10.97 -1.79
CA VAL A 79 -7.71 -9.98 -2.74
C VAL A 79 -6.54 -9.35 -3.50
N VAL A 80 -6.64 -9.31 -4.81
CA VAL A 80 -5.75 -8.52 -5.68
C VAL A 80 -6.59 -7.37 -6.24
N PRO A 81 -6.42 -6.13 -5.75
CA PRO A 81 -7.31 -5.02 -6.11
C PRO A 81 -6.84 -4.32 -7.40
N ALA A 82 -6.59 -5.08 -8.47
CA ALA A 82 -6.11 -4.55 -9.75
C ALA A 82 -7.26 -3.97 -10.60
N PHE A 83 -8.08 -3.07 -10.04
CA PHE A 83 -9.28 -2.55 -10.72
C PHE A 83 -8.96 -1.77 -11.99
N THR A 84 -7.82 -1.11 -12.02
CA THR A 84 -7.30 -0.32 -13.16
C THR A 84 -5.94 -0.84 -13.64
N GLY A 85 -5.67 -2.12 -13.44
CA GLY A 85 -4.36 -2.72 -13.64
C GLY A 85 -3.48 -2.65 -12.38
N LEU A 86 -2.26 -3.15 -12.49
CA LEU A 86 -1.23 -3.09 -11.47
C LEU A 86 -0.19 -2.02 -11.85
N GLY A 87 0.18 -1.17 -10.89
CA GLY A 87 1.28 -0.23 -10.99
C GLY A 87 2.62 -0.89 -10.66
N ALA A 88 3.52 -0.12 -10.07
CA ALA A 88 4.83 -0.61 -9.66
C ALA A 88 4.72 -1.79 -8.67
N PRO A 89 5.63 -2.77 -8.76
CA PRO A 89 6.68 -2.94 -9.77
C PRO A 89 6.24 -3.70 -11.02
N HIS A 90 4.97 -4.13 -11.10
CA HIS A 90 4.46 -5.10 -12.09
C HIS A 90 4.15 -4.47 -13.45
N TRP A 91 3.59 -3.25 -13.45
CA TRP A 91 3.19 -2.49 -14.65
C TRP A 91 2.31 -3.29 -15.63
N ASP A 92 1.34 -4.04 -15.08
CA ASP A 92 0.36 -4.80 -15.86
C ASP A 92 -0.97 -4.05 -15.95
N GLN A 93 -1.19 -3.35 -17.06
CA GLN A 93 -2.42 -2.60 -17.33
C GLN A 93 -3.63 -3.50 -17.61
N TYR A 94 -3.41 -4.78 -17.91
CA TYR A 94 -4.48 -5.74 -18.23
C TYR A 94 -4.92 -6.56 -17.03
N ALA A 95 -4.16 -6.57 -15.95
CA ALA A 95 -4.57 -7.20 -14.70
C ALA A 95 -5.92 -6.63 -14.23
N ARG A 96 -6.74 -7.49 -13.63
CA ARG A 96 -8.03 -7.08 -13.04
C ARG A 96 -8.16 -7.61 -11.63
N GLY A 97 -9.03 -6.95 -10.86
CA GLY A 97 -9.33 -7.35 -9.49
C GLY A 97 -9.71 -8.83 -9.40
N THR A 98 -9.14 -9.53 -8.43
CA THR A 98 -9.33 -10.97 -8.26
C THR A 98 -9.46 -11.29 -6.79
N ILE A 99 -10.38 -12.20 -6.44
CA ILE A 99 -10.50 -12.78 -5.10
C ILE A 99 -10.26 -14.28 -5.25
N VAL A 100 -9.30 -14.81 -4.49
CA VAL A 100 -8.96 -16.24 -4.52
C VAL A 100 -9.10 -16.85 -3.13
N GLY A 101 -9.20 -18.18 -3.05
CA GLY A 101 -9.28 -18.88 -1.77
C GLY A 101 -10.66 -18.85 -1.10
N ILE A 102 -11.72 -18.51 -1.84
CA ILE A 102 -13.09 -18.51 -1.29
C ILE A 102 -13.55 -19.94 -1.06
N THR A 103 -13.85 -20.24 0.20
CA THR A 103 -14.49 -21.49 0.63
C THR A 103 -15.80 -21.16 1.35
N ARG A 104 -16.58 -22.19 1.71
CA ARG A 104 -17.80 -21.99 2.52
C ARG A 104 -17.56 -21.30 3.86
N GLY A 105 -16.34 -21.38 4.40
CA GLY A 105 -15.95 -20.73 5.65
C GLY A 105 -15.57 -19.26 5.51
N VAL A 106 -15.40 -18.75 4.29
CA VAL A 106 -15.10 -17.33 4.04
C VAL A 106 -16.37 -16.50 4.12
N ASN A 107 -16.34 -15.44 4.91
CA ASN A 107 -17.44 -14.49 5.05
C ASN A 107 -16.97 -13.04 4.77
N LYS A 108 -17.84 -12.07 4.88
CA LYS A 108 -17.54 -10.67 4.59
C LYS A 108 -16.34 -10.12 5.38
N TYR A 109 -16.15 -10.54 6.62
CA TYR A 109 -15.04 -10.06 7.46
C TYR A 109 -13.69 -10.54 6.96
N HIS A 110 -13.62 -11.76 6.42
CA HIS A 110 -12.42 -12.30 5.78
C HIS A 110 -12.08 -11.50 4.50
N ILE A 111 -13.08 -11.16 3.68
CA ILE A 111 -12.90 -10.36 2.46
C ILE A 111 -12.40 -8.95 2.81
N ILE A 112 -13.02 -8.29 3.82
CA ILE A 112 -12.60 -6.96 4.27
C ILE A 112 -11.16 -7.00 4.78
N ARG A 113 -10.82 -7.99 5.60
CA ARG A 113 -9.46 -8.17 6.10
C ARG A 113 -8.47 -8.42 4.97
N ALA A 114 -8.78 -9.34 4.05
CA ALA A 114 -7.95 -9.63 2.89
C ALA A 114 -7.74 -8.41 1.99
N THR A 115 -8.73 -7.53 1.91
CA THR A 115 -8.60 -6.25 1.18
C THR A 115 -7.61 -5.31 1.88
N LEU A 116 -7.66 -5.16 3.20
CA LEU A 116 -6.68 -4.37 3.94
C LEU A 116 -5.27 -4.98 3.84
N ASP A 117 -5.16 -6.30 4.02
CA ASP A 117 -3.87 -7.01 3.91
C ASP A 117 -3.27 -6.82 2.51
N SER A 118 -4.08 -6.78 1.44
CA SER A 118 -3.62 -6.58 0.07
C SER A 118 -2.93 -5.23 -0.15
N LEU A 119 -3.34 -4.19 0.57
CA LEU A 119 -2.70 -2.88 0.50
C LEU A 119 -1.29 -2.96 1.10
N ALA A 120 -1.15 -3.64 2.23
CA ALA A 120 0.13 -3.82 2.89
C ALA A 120 1.09 -4.70 2.05
N TYR A 121 0.59 -5.71 1.35
CA TYR A 121 1.40 -6.54 0.44
C TYR A 121 1.92 -5.72 -0.74
N GLN A 122 1.08 -4.92 -1.40
CA GLN A 122 1.50 -4.06 -2.52
C GLN A 122 2.58 -3.06 -2.09
N VAL A 123 2.44 -2.45 -0.91
CA VAL A 123 3.47 -1.56 -0.35
C VAL A 123 4.77 -2.32 -0.13
N ASN A 124 4.70 -3.54 0.41
CA ASN A 124 5.89 -4.37 0.60
C ASN A 124 6.59 -4.70 -0.73
N ASP A 125 5.85 -5.05 -1.79
CA ASP A 125 6.43 -5.34 -3.10
C ASP A 125 7.23 -4.15 -3.64
N VAL A 126 6.68 -2.94 -3.54
CA VAL A 126 7.39 -1.70 -3.92
C VAL A 126 8.64 -1.47 -3.05
N LEU A 127 8.53 -1.66 -1.73
CA LEU A 127 9.67 -1.50 -0.82
C LEU A 127 10.77 -2.53 -1.09
N GLN A 128 10.45 -3.76 -1.44
CA GLN A 128 11.44 -4.77 -1.83
C GLN A 128 12.19 -4.34 -3.10
N SER A 129 11.47 -3.80 -4.10
CA SER A 129 12.09 -3.24 -5.32
C SER A 129 12.99 -2.04 -4.98
N MET A 130 12.56 -1.13 -4.09
CA MET A 130 13.37 0.00 -3.63
C MET A 130 14.66 -0.45 -2.95
N ARG A 131 14.58 -1.50 -2.11
CA ARG A 131 15.75 -2.08 -1.45
C ARG A 131 16.69 -2.73 -2.43
N ALA A 132 16.16 -3.47 -3.41
CA ALA A 132 16.97 -4.14 -4.45
C ALA A 132 17.74 -3.13 -5.29
N ASP A 133 17.11 -2.02 -5.70
CA ASP A 133 17.74 -1.00 -6.54
C ASP A 133 18.74 -0.11 -5.78
N SER A 134 18.42 0.27 -4.56
CA SER A 134 19.20 1.27 -3.81
C SER A 134 20.21 0.68 -2.83
N GLY A 135 19.99 -0.55 -2.37
CA GLY A 135 20.75 -1.14 -1.26
C GLY A 135 20.42 -0.51 0.11
N ILE A 136 19.52 0.46 0.17
CA ILE A 136 19.15 1.19 1.40
C ILE A 136 18.27 0.31 2.27
N GLN A 137 18.64 0.16 3.54
CA GLN A 137 17.80 -0.51 4.53
C GLN A 137 16.73 0.47 5.06
N LEU A 138 15.49 -0.01 5.10
CA LEU A 138 14.37 0.79 5.62
C LEU A 138 14.47 0.91 7.14
N ALA A 139 14.75 2.11 7.63
CA ALA A 139 14.76 2.40 9.07
C ALA A 139 13.33 2.60 9.62
N SER A 140 12.45 3.22 8.86
CA SER A 140 11.03 3.40 9.18
C SER A 140 10.26 3.82 7.93
N LEU A 141 8.97 3.55 7.92
CA LEU A 141 8.05 4.05 6.89
C LEU A 141 7.22 5.21 7.47
N LYS A 142 7.34 6.38 6.87
CA LYS A 142 6.46 7.53 7.17
C LYS A 142 5.23 7.42 6.29
N VAL A 143 4.04 7.62 6.87
CA VAL A 143 2.76 7.48 6.19
C VAL A 143 1.88 8.69 6.41
N ASP A 144 1.04 9.03 5.44
CA ASP A 144 -0.01 10.03 5.55
C ASP A 144 -1.22 9.64 4.68
N GLY A 145 -2.21 10.53 4.59
CA GLY A 145 -3.46 10.30 3.89
C GLY A 145 -4.49 9.52 4.71
N GLY A 146 -5.76 9.58 4.30
CA GLY A 146 -6.88 9.05 5.06
C GLY A 146 -6.77 7.56 5.43
N ALA A 147 -6.19 6.73 4.56
CA ALA A 147 -6.00 5.30 4.85
C ALA A 147 -5.03 5.05 6.02
N SER A 148 -4.12 5.99 6.30
CA SER A 148 -3.19 5.87 7.43
C SER A 148 -3.87 6.01 8.79
N ALA A 149 -5.12 6.48 8.86
CA ALA A 149 -5.91 6.52 10.08
C ALA A 149 -6.29 5.15 10.62
N ASN A 150 -6.31 4.13 9.75
CA ASN A 150 -6.67 2.76 10.10
C ASN A 150 -5.53 2.07 10.86
N ASP A 151 -5.71 1.85 12.16
CA ASP A 151 -4.68 1.26 13.02
C ASP A 151 -4.39 -0.21 12.68
N PHE A 152 -5.41 -0.96 12.25
CA PHE A 152 -5.22 -2.34 11.82
C PHE A 152 -4.31 -2.39 10.58
N LEU A 153 -4.57 -1.55 9.57
CA LEU A 153 -3.76 -1.48 8.37
C LEU A 153 -2.31 -1.06 8.70
N MET A 154 -2.13 -0.07 9.55
CA MET A 154 -0.79 0.41 9.93
C MET A 154 0.01 -0.64 10.69
N GLN A 155 -0.62 -1.38 11.60
CA GLN A 155 0.04 -2.48 12.29
C GLN A 155 0.39 -3.63 11.34
N THR A 156 -0.54 -4.02 10.48
CA THR A 156 -0.30 -5.05 9.44
C THR A 156 0.86 -4.63 8.53
N GLN A 157 0.90 -3.35 8.14
CA GLN A 157 2.01 -2.82 7.34
C GLN A 157 3.35 -2.93 8.07
N ALA A 158 3.41 -2.54 9.34
CA ALA A 158 4.63 -2.63 10.15
C ALA A 158 5.11 -4.07 10.29
N ASP A 159 4.19 -5.00 10.52
CA ASP A 159 4.50 -6.42 10.66
C ASP A 159 5.06 -7.03 9.37
N ILE A 160 4.44 -6.70 8.22
CA ILE A 160 4.85 -7.23 6.90
C ILE A 160 6.21 -6.69 6.48
N ILE A 161 6.46 -5.39 6.64
CA ILE A 161 7.74 -4.78 6.25
C ILE A 161 8.84 -4.97 7.30
N ASN A 162 8.49 -5.46 8.48
CA ASN A 162 9.37 -5.61 9.64
C ASN A 162 10.12 -4.31 9.98
N ALA A 163 9.40 -3.18 10.00
CA ALA A 163 9.94 -1.87 10.32
C ALA A 163 8.85 -0.97 10.94
N PRO A 164 9.23 0.01 11.78
CA PRO A 164 8.29 0.97 12.35
C PRO A 164 7.55 1.76 11.27
N VAL A 165 6.23 1.93 11.45
CA VAL A 165 5.39 2.83 10.65
C VAL A 165 5.11 4.08 11.48
N ASN A 166 5.51 5.24 10.98
CA ASN A 166 5.37 6.53 11.63
C ASN A 166 4.26 7.33 10.97
N ARG A 167 3.16 7.53 11.69
CA ARG A 167 2.01 8.33 11.30
C ARG A 167 2.06 9.70 12.00
N PRO A 168 1.90 10.83 11.28
CA PRO A 168 1.81 12.14 11.89
C PRO A 168 0.47 12.31 12.64
N ARG A 169 0.40 13.32 13.51
CA ARG A 169 -0.86 13.66 14.20
C ARG A 169 -1.94 14.16 13.24
N CYS A 170 -1.54 14.92 12.22
CA CYS A 170 -2.41 15.28 11.10
C CYS A 170 -2.15 14.32 9.95
N VAL A 171 -3.15 13.54 9.56
CA VAL A 171 -3.01 12.51 8.50
C VAL A 171 -3.20 13.06 7.09
N GLU A 172 -3.66 14.30 6.96
CA GLU A 172 -3.77 15.02 5.69
C GLU A 172 -2.66 16.07 5.63
N THR A 173 -1.54 15.72 5.01
CA THR A 173 -0.32 16.56 4.94
C THR A 173 -0.03 17.08 3.53
N THR A 174 -0.84 16.74 2.55
CA THR A 174 -0.74 17.19 1.14
C THR A 174 -1.86 18.14 0.77
#